data_36287b5be8e0fe92ae89820b4db8ec13
#
_entry.id   36287b5be8e0fe92ae89820b4db8ec13
#
_cell.length_a   1.000
_cell.length_b   1.000
_cell.length_c   1.000
_cell.angle_alpha   90.00
_cell.angle_beta   90.00
_cell.angle_gamma   90.00
#
_symmetry.space_group_name_H-M   'P 1'
#
loop_
_entity.id
_entity.type
_entity.pdbx_description
1 polymer ?
#
loop_
_entity_poly.entity_id
_entity_poly.type
_entity_poly.pdbx_seq_one_letter_code
_entity_poly.pdbx_strand_id
1 'polypeptide(L)'
;MTSHISDPRRRHLRHLVWLVPVLWTLALGLWGLSRQDSVWRDEAATWQVAGRSVAEIWHMLGQVDAVHGLYYLLMHGLFELFGAGTATLRLPSVLAMAVAAACVALLGQRLAGFWAGLGGGLALGLLPAVQFYLQEGRPYALVAAGAGVSTLVLVTLLEGREGHEGREGRREWPRWTAYALVVLVCALLNWLSLLILPAHAATLLWVRAGRRVYGRWALAAAGAGCGALPLILFSRGQSGQVSWIPPLTWHMLIGPAILLAIGGLGAWLDRSRSGRGLSAAAVGLPLLAVPQLGLIGLSLVQPLFLDRYVLFSLLGLALLIGTGLGAGVRVAARRTPRAAGLLVPAVVGVAVVALLPVELGKRAPASRVDDVLAVSAEVARLKESGDAVLFIPAARRDTALVSPDAFSGLSDIALAESPQASGTLKGEEADPARIRAAVLGQRRILLVTDAARVARPASAERDRVKLAVLRERFTAVADEQVRGRRVTVYERRS
;
A
#
# COMPACT_ATOMS: atom_id res chain seq x y z
N MET A 1 14.79 -27.30 -43.67
CA MET A 1 13.38 -27.10 -43.28
C MET A 1 13.09 -27.97 -42.07
N THR A 2 13.34 -27.55 -40.89
CA THR A 2 12.94 -28.25 -39.64
C THR A 2 11.77 -27.49 -39.03
N SER A 3 10.58 -28.02 -39.20
CA SER A 3 9.34 -27.53 -38.62
C SER A 3 9.45 -27.58 -37.09
N HIS A 4 9.56 -26.41 -36.43
CA HIS A 4 9.35 -26.29 -35.00
C HIS A 4 7.86 -26.57 -34.69
N ILE A 5 7.49 -27.84 -34.61
CA ILE A 5 6.24 -28.28 -34.00
C ILE A 5 6.38 -27.92 -32.51
N SER A 6 5.78 -26.82 -32.11
CA SER A 6 5.73 -26.41 -30.72
C SER A 6 4.87 -27.40 -29.93
N ASP A 7 5.52 -28.27 -29.15
CA ASP A 7 4.89 -29.26 -28.25
C ASP A 7 3.80 -28.57 -27.41
N PRO A 8 2.51 -28.94 -27.57
CA PRO A 8 1.39 -28.31 -26.84
C PRO A 8 1.55 -28.42 -25.33
N ARG A 9 2.23 -29.44 -24.79
CA ARG A 9 2.54 -29.58 -23.36
C ARG A 9 3.45 -28.47 -22.87
N ARG A 10 4.39 -28.00 -23.69
CA ARG A 10 5.29 -26.88 -23.33
C ARG A 10 4.55 -25.51 -23.30
N ARG A 11 3.50 -25.33 -24.10
CA ARG A 11 2.65 -24.13 -24.07
C ARG A 11 1.81 -24.08 -22.79
N HIS A 12 1.17 -25.17 -22.39
CA HIS A 12 0.38 -25.23 -21.15
C HIS A 12 1.24 -24.96 -19.90
N LEU A 13 2.45 -25.52 -19.81
CA LEU A 13 3.38 -25.26 -18.72
C LEU A 13 3.79 -23.80 -18.61
N ARG A 14 3.90 -23.08 -19.74
CA ARG A 14 4.24 -21.65 -19.74
C ARG A 14 3.16 -20.78 -19.09
N HIS A 15 1.90 -21.12 -19.24
CA HIS A 15 0.79 -20.36 -18.63
C HIS A 15 0.67 -20.65 -17.12
N LEU A 16 1.00 -21.84 -16.66
CA LEU A 16 0.94 -22.20 -15.24
C LEU A 16 1.88 -21.35 -14.39
N VAL A 17 3.01 -20.88 -14.94
CA VAL A 17 3.99 -20.08 -14.19
C VAL A 17 3.40 -18.82 -13.60
N TRP A 18 2.55 -18.11 -14.33
CA TRP A 18 1.92 -16.88 -13.87
C TRP A 18 0.51 -17.11 -13.32
N LEU A 19 -0.24 -18.06 -13.87
CA LEU A 19 -1.62 -18.33 -13.48
C LEU A 19 -1.70 -18.85 -12.04
N VAL A 20 -0.81 -19.79 -11.65
CA VAL A 20 -0.79 -20.35 -10.30
C VAL A 20 -0.49 -19.26 -9.26
N PRO A 21 0.55 -18.40 -9.38
CA PRO A 21 0.74 -17.27 -8.48
C PRO A 21 -0.41 -16.26 -8.45
N VAL A 22 -1.07 -16.00 -9.57
CA VAL A 22 -2.27 -15.13 -9.62
C VAL A 22 -3.38 -15.74 -8.78
N LEU A 23 -3.77 -16.98 -9.04
CA LEU A 23 -4.84 -17.66 -8.30
C LEU A 23 -4.51 -17.78 -6.81
N TRP A 24 -3.25 -18.07 -6.49
CA TRP A 24 -2.73 -18.11 -5.14
C TRP A 24 -2.90 -16.76 -4.42
N THR A 25 -2.45 -15.67 -5.05
CA THR A 25 -2.55 -14.32 -4.48
C THR A 25 -4.01 -13.88 -4.35
N LEU A 26 -4.86 -14.21 -5.32
CA LEU A 26 -6.30 -13.98 -5.23
C LEU A 26 -6.92 -14.75 -4.06
N ALA A 27 -6.61 -16.04 -3.92
CA ALA A 27 -7.11 -16.84 -2.80
C ALA A 27 -6.72 -16.28 -1.44
N LEU A 28 -5.43 -15.91 -1.28
CA LEU A 28 -4.94 -15.27 -0.06
C LEU A 28 -5.55 -13.90 0.19
N GLY A 29 -5.78 -13.11 -0.86
CA GLY A 29 -6.35 -11.77 -0.78
C GLY A 29 -7.84 -11.76 -0.46
N LEU A 30 -8.58 -12.72 -0.99
CA LEU A 30 -10.02 -12.85 -0.73
C LEU A 30 -10.30 -13.50 0.63
N TRP A 31 -9.37 -14.30 1.13
CA TRP A 31 -9.50 -14.93 2.45
C TRP A 31 -9.50 -13.89 3.57
N GLY A 32 -10.64 -13.74 4.24
CA GLY A 32 -10.83 -12.77 5.31
C GLY A 32 -10.77 -11.31 4.86
N LEU A 33 -11.21 -10.99 3.64
CA LEU A 33 -11.13 -9.67 3.02
C LEU A 33 -11.84 -8.59 3.84
N SER A 34 -13.01 -8.89 4.44
CA SER A 34 -13.73 -7.94 5.30
C SER A 34 -13.01 -7.65 6.61
N ARG A 35 -12.10 -8.54 7.03
CA ARG A 35 -11.43 -8.46 8.33
C ARG A 35 -12.44 -8.30 9.46
N GLN A 36 -13.50 -9.13 9.43
CA GLN A 36 -14.61 -9.09 10.37
C GLN A 36 -15.28 -7.70 10.43
N ASP A 37 -15.49 -7.11 9.23
CA ASP A 37 -16.08 -5.78 9.03
C ASP A 37 -15.38 -4.67 9.83
N SER A 38 -14.05 -4.74 9.94
CA SER A 38 -13.24 -3.69 10.55
C SER A 38 -12.70 -2.71 9.50
N VAL A 39 -12.70 -1.43 9.83
CA VAL A 39 -12.09 -0.34 9.04
C VAL A 39 -11.23 0.50 9.99
N TRP A 40 -9.97 0.70 9.65
CA TRP A 40 -9.09 1.54 10.46
C TRP A 40 -8.92 2.95 9.87
N ARG A 41 -8.33 3.86 10.63
CA ARG A 41 -8.25 5.30 10.31
C ARG A 41 -7.74 5.64 8.91
N ASP A 42 -6.74 4.92 8.38
CA ASP A 42 -6.22 5.21 7.04
C ASP A 42 -7.23 4.78 5.95
N GLU A 43 -7.95 3.67 6.15
CA GLU A 43 -9.03 3.25 5.28
C GLU A 43 -10.26 4.16 5.42
N ALA A 44 -10.54 4.64 6.64
CA ALA A 44 -11.63 5.59 6.91
C ALA A 44 -11.45 6.91 6.14
N ALA A 45 -10.20 7.38 5.98
CA ALA A 45 -9.90 8.53 5.14
C ALA A 45 -10.29 8.29 3.68
N THR A 46 -9.94 7.10 3.13
CA THR A 46 -10.36 6.73 1.76
C THR A 46 -11.88 6.62 1.66
N TRP A 47 -12.52 5.94 2.62
CA TRP A 47 -13.96 5.71 2.62
C TRP A 47 -14.77 7.01 2.59
N GLN A 48 -14.48 7.92 3.54
CA GLN A 48 -15.21 9.17 3.64
C GLN A 48 -15.01 10.10 2.43
N VAL A 49 -13.81 10.09 1.83
CA VAL A 49 -13.51 10.92 0.65
C VAL A 49 -14.15 10.32 -0.60
N ALA A 50 -14.09 8.98 -0.77
CA ALA A 50 -14.73 8.30 -1.89
C ALA A 50 -16.27 8.48 -1.90
N GLY A 51 -16.91 8.69 -0.75
CA GLY A 51 -18.33 9.01 -0.64
C GLY A 51 -18.71 10.46 -0.94
N ARG A 52 -17.74 11.35 -1.23
CA ARG A 52 -17.98 12.75 -1.60
C ARG A 52 -18.22 12.88 -3.11
N SER A 53 -18.88 13.96 -3.53
CA SER A 53 -18.96 14.34 -4.95
C SER A 53 -17.56 14.69 -5.50
N VAL A 54 -17.38 14.56 -6.82
CA VAL A 54 -16.12 14.93 -7.50
C VAL A 54 -15.73 16.38 -7.21
N ALA A 55 -16.70 17.32 -7.15
CA ALA A 55 -16.43 18.71 -6.83
C ALA A 55 -15.89 18.90 -5.40
N GLU A 56 -16.47 18.21 -4.42
CA GLU A 56 -16.00 18.23 -3.02
C GLU A 56 -14.62 17.57 -2.88
N ILE A 57 -14.35 16.49 -3.64
CA ILE A 57 -13.01 15.89 -3.70
C ILE A 57 -11.99 16.91 -4.20
N TRP A 58 -12.26 17.59 -5.31
CA TRP A 58 -11.37 18.62 -5.85
C TRP A 58 -11.16 19.78 -4.89
N HIS A 59 -12.23 20.26 -4.24
CA HIS A 59 -12.14 21.30 -3.22
C HIS A 59 -11.22 20.87 -2.08
N MET A 60 -11.39 19.64 -1.59
CA MET A 60 -10.54 19.06 -0.54
C MET A 60 -9.07 18.93 -0.96
N LEU A 61 -8.80 18.44 -2.17
CA LEU A 61 -7.42 18.27 -2.66
C LEU A 61 -6.70 19.62 -2.76
N GLY A 62 -7.41 20.73 -2.94
CA GLY A 62 -6.86 22.07 -2.84
C GLY A 62 -6.32 22.43 -1.46
N GLN A 63 -6.84 21.84 -0.40
CA GLN A 63 -6.50 22.15 0.99
C GLN A 63 -5.64 21.05 1.62
N VAL A 64 -5.95 19.79 1.36
CA VAL A 64 -5.36 18.65 2.08
C VAL A 64 -5.27 17.41 1.18
N ASP A 65 -4.25 16.58 1.40
CA ASP A 65 -4.11 15.20 0.91
C ASP A 65 -4.07 15.03 -0.63
N ALA A 66 -3.57 16.05 -1.34
CA ALA A 66 -3.45 16.06 -2.80
C ALA A 66 -2.72 14.82 -3.36
N VAL A 67 -1.77 14.26 -2.60
CA VAL A 67 -0.97 13.08 -2.98
C VAL A 67 -1.80 11.82 -3.20
N HIS A 68 -3.03 11.76 -2.67
CA HIS A 68 -3.94 10.63 -2.83
C HIS A 68 -5.08 10.91 -3.84
N GLY A 69 -5.09 12.07 -4.51
CA GLY A 69 -6.19 12.52 -5.35
C GLY A 69 -6.62 11.52 -6.41
N LEU A 70 -5.68 10.95 -7.17
CA LEU A 70 -5.98 9.94 -8.18
C LEU A 70 -6.61 8.69 -7.55
N TYR A 71 -6.13 8.27 -6.38
CA TYR A 71 -6.68 7.11 -5.68
C TYR A 71 -8.11 7.38 -5.17
N TYR A 72 -8.37 8.57 -4.63
CA TYR A 72 -9.71 8.94 -4.18
C TYR A 72 -10.73 8.99 -5.32
N LEU A 73 -10.35 9.53 -6.48
CA LEU A 73 -11.21 9.52 -7.67
C LEU A 73 -11.50 8.10 -8.17
N LEU A 74 -10.49 7.22 -8.16
CA LEU A 74 -10.67 5.80 -8.48
C LEU A 74 -11.67 5.15 -7.52
N MET A 75 -11.49 5.37 -6.22
CA MET A 75 -12.35 4.77 -5.19
C MET A 75 -13.77 5.36 -5.21
N HIS A 76 -13.92 6.65 -5.51
CA HIS A 76 -15.22 7.28 -5.74
C HIS A 76 -15.98 6.57 -6.86
N GLY A 77 -15.36 6.39 -8.03
CA GLY A 77 -15.99 5.68 -9.14
C GLY A 77 -16.36 4.22 -8.79
N LEU A 78 -15.52 3.53 -7.99
CA LEU A 78 -15.84 2.17 -7.54
C LEU A 78 -16.99 2.15 -6.53
N PHE A 79 -17.08 3.13 -5.64
CA PHE A 79 -18.20 3.24 -4.68
C PHE A 79 -19.52 3.59 -5.37
N GLU A 80 -19.48 4.43 -6.40
CA GLU A 80 -20.66 4.72 -7.24
C GLU A 80 -21.16 3.48 -7.99
N LEU A 81 -20.24 2.63 -8.48
CA LEU A 81 -20.59 1.45 -9.28
C LEU A 81 -21.03 0.25 -8.43
N PHE A 82 -20.39 0.01 -7.29
CA PHE A 82 -20.51 -1.23 -6.51
C PHE A 82 -21.01 -0.99 -5.09
N GLY A 83 -21.22 0.26 -4.68
CA GLY A 83 -21.56 0.64 -3.31
C GLY A 83 -20.35 0.69 -2.38
N ALA A 84 -20.46 1.49 -1.32
CA ALA A 84 -19.49 1.57 -0.26
C ALA A 84 -19.49 0.30 0.58
N GLY A 85 -18.32 -0.30 0.78
CA GLY A 85 -18.17 -1.52 1.57
C GLY A 85 -16.73 -1.95 1.74
N THR A 86 -16.43 -2.79 2.72
CA THR A 86 -15.08 -3.30 3.00
C THR A 86 -14.51 -4.09 1.83
N ALA A 87 -15.36 -4.83 1.10
CA ALA A 87 -14.96 -5.55 -0.10
C ALA A 87 -14.59 -4.59 -1.24
N THR A 88 -15.46 -3.62 -1.58
CA THR A 88 -15.20 -2.62 -2.62
C THR A 88 -13.94 -1.82 -2.31
N LEU A 89 -13.72 -1.48 -1.04
CA LEU A 89 -12.56 -0.74 -0.57
C LEU A 89 -11.24 -1.49 -0.82
N ARG A 90 -11.19 -2.80 -0.63
CA ARG A 90 -9.95 -3.61 -0.60
C ARG A 90 -9.72 -4.44 -1.85
N LEU A 91 -10.76 -4.78 -2.60
CA LEU A 91 -10.64 -5.60 -3.80
C LEU A 91 -9.64 -5.05 -4.84
N PRO A 92 -9.54 -3.72 -5.09
CA PRO A 92 -8.52 -3.17 -5.99
C PRO A 92 -7.09 -3.54 -5.60
N SER A 93 -6.78 -3.58 -4.29
CA SER A 93 -5.46 -3.99 -3.79
C SER A 93 -5.20 -5.47 -4.00
N VAL A 94 -6.21 -6.34 -3.84
CA VAL A 94 -6.11 -7.78 -4.13
C VAL A 94 -5.80 -8.02 -5.61
N LEU A 95 -6.56 -7.38 -6.50
CA LEU A 95 -6.36 -7.51 -7.94
C LEU A 95 -4.99 -6.98 -8.38
N ALA A 96 -4.58 -5.84 -7.84
CA ALA A 96 -3.27 -5.26 -8.12
C ALA A 96 -2.12 -6.17 -7.68
N MET A 97 -2.21 -6.77 -6.47
CA MET A 97 -1.19 -7.72 -6.02
C MET A 97 -1.16 -9.00 -6.86
N ALA A 98 -2.29 -9.47 -7.37
CA ALA A 98 -2.33 -10.59 -8.30
C ALA A 98 -1.59 -10.25 -9.61
N VAL A 99 -1.75 -9.03 -10.13
CA VAL A 99 -0.96 -8.52 -11.26
C VAL A 99 0.53 -8.45 -10.93
N ALA A 100 0.90 -7.96 -9.74
CA ALA A 100 2.28 -7.92 -9.29
C ALA A 100 2.90 -9.33 -9.22
N ALA A 101 2.15 -10.32 -8.71
CA ALA A 101 2.58 -11.72 -8.66
C ALA A 101 2.79 -12.31 -10.08
N ALA A 102 1.90 -12.01 -11.03
CA ALA A 102 2.10 -12.37 -12.42
C ALA A 102 3.37 -11.77 -13.01
N CYS A 103 3.64 -10.49 -12.75
CA CYS A 103 4.85 -9.80 -13.22
C CYS A 103 6.12 -10.45 -12.65
N VAL A 104 6.17 -10.75 -11.35
CA VAL A 104 7.31 -11.45 -10.71
C VAL A 104 7.50 -12.83 -11.32
N ALA A 105 6.41 -13.58 -11.50
CA ALA A 105 6.45 -14.90 -12.10
C ALA A 105 6.99 -14.87 -13.54
N LEU A 106 6.52 -13.93 -14.36
CA LEU A 106 6.99 -13.77 -15.75
C LEU A 106 8.44 -13.30 -15.81
N LEU A 107 8.86 -12.37 -14.94
CA LEU A 107 10.26 -11.94 -14.82
C LEU A 107 11.16 -13.10 -14.41
N GLY A 108 10.78 -13.83 -13.37
CA GLY A 108 11.53 -15.00 -12.90
C GLY A 108 11.64 -16.11 -13.97
N GLN A 109 10.56 -16.37 -14.70
CA GLN A 109 10.56 -17.33 -15.81
C GLN A 109 11.53 -16.93 -16.91
N ARG A 110 11.53 -15.65 -17.33
CA ARG A 110 12.41 -15.15 -18.40
C ARG A 110 13.87 -15.16 -18.00
N LEU A 111 14.15 -14.66 -16.78
CA LEU A 111 15.50 -14.40 -16.33
C LEU A 111 16.19 -15.62 -15.68
N ALA A 112 15.43 -16.54 -15.06
CA ALA A 112 16.01 -17.65 -14.31
C ALA A 112 15.29 -19.00 -14.51
N GLY A 113 14.19 -19.03 -15.30
CA GLY A 113 13.47 -20.24 -15.72
C GLY A 113 12.21 -20.53 -14.91
N PHE A 114 11.50 -21.60 -15.31
CA PHE A 114 10.17 -21.97 -14.83
C PHE A 114 10.04 -21.95 -13.28
N TRP A 115 10.92 -22.68 -12.59
CA TRP A 115 10.85 -22.80 -11.14
C TRP A 115 11.17 -21.51 -10.39
N ALA A 116 12.02 -20.67 -10.97
CA ALA A 116 12.29 -19.34 -10.44
C ALA A 116 11.06 -18.43 -10.56
N GLY A 117 10.38 -18.48 -11.70
CA GLY A 117 9.15 -17.70 -11.90
C GLY A 117 8.03 -18.15 -10.96
N LEU A 118 7.74 -19.46 -10.94
CA LEU A 118 6.71 -20.03 -10.08
C LEU A 118 7.00 -19.73 -8.59
N GLY A 119 8.24 -20.03 -8.14
CA GLY A 119 8.65 -19.82 -6.76
C GLY A 119 8.61 -18.34 -6.35
N GLY A 120 9.05 -17.43 -7.23
CA GLY A 120 9.02 -15.97 -6.96
C GLY A 120 7.59 -15.43 -6.87
N GLY A 121 6.74 -15.81 -7.80
CA GLY A 121 5.32 -15.40 -7.79
C GLY A 121 4.57 -15.90 -6.54
N LEU A 122 4.78 -17.17 -6.15
CA LEU A 122 4.20 -17.72 -4.92
C LEU A 122 4.77 -17.06 -3.66
N ALA A 123 6.09 -16.82 -3.63
CA ALA A 123 6.76 -16.17 -2.50
C ALA A 123 6.23 -14.76 -2.27
N LEU A 124 5.95 -13.98 -3.33
CA LEU A 124 5.40 -12.63 -3.18
C LEU A 124 4.11 -12.66 -2.36
N GLY A 125 3.20 -13.57 -2.66
CA GLY A 125 1.94 -13.71 -1.93
C GLY A 125 2.11 -14.12 -0.46
N LEU A 126 3.23 -14.72 -0.07
CA LEU A 126 3.51 -15.15 1.31
C LEU A 126 4.28 -14.12 2.14
N LEU A 127 4.79 -13.03 1.54
CA LEU A 127 5.52 -12.02 2.30
C LEU A 127 4.58 -11.31 3.30
N PRO A 128 4.91 -11.25 4.61
CA PRO A 128 4.01 -10.69 5.62
C PRO A 128 3.60 -9.23 5.37
N ALA A 129 4.48 -8.41 4.80
CA ALA A 129 4.13 -7.05 4.40
C ALA A 129 3.15 -7.03 3.21
N VAL A 130 3.33 -7.93 2.23
CA VAL A 130 2.37 -8.09 1.11
C VAL A 130 1.00 -8.51 1.63
N GLN A 131 0.95 -9.45 2.57
CA GLN A 131 -0.31 -9.90 3.20
C GLN A 131 -1.02 -8.78 3.97
N PHE A 132 -0.26 -7.84 4.54
CA PHE A 132 -0.84 -6.69 5.21
C PHE A 132 -1.48 -5.72 4.21
N TYR A 133 -0.75 -5.35 3.13
CA TYR A 133 -1.18 -4.32 2.17
C TYR A 133 -2.05 -4.83 1.02
N LEU A 134 -2.09 -6.12 0.81
CA LEU A 134 -2.98 -6.80 -0.14
C LEU A 134 -4.47 -6.63 0.23
N GLN A 135 -4.79 -6.46 1.53
CA GLN A 135 -6.13 -6.22 2.05
C GLN A 135 -6.25 -4.81 2.65
N GLU A 136 -5.77 -3.81 1.95
CA GLU A 136 -5.74 -2.43 2.41
C GLU A 136 -6.41 -1.51 1.40
N GLY A 137 -7.31 -0.65 1.84
CA GLY A 137 -7.95 0.38 1.02
C GLY A 137 -7.04 1.59 0.76
N ARG A 138 -5.82 1.35 0.23
CA ARG A 138 -4.77 2.36 -0.03
C ARG A 138 -4.03 2.06 -1.34
N PRO A 139 -3.34 3.02 -1.97
CA PRO A 139 -2.79 2.87 -3.33
C PRO A 139 -1.55 1.97 -3.45
N TYR A 140 -0.95 1.51 -2.35
CA TYR A 140 0.39 0.87 -2.35
C TYR A 140 0.45 -0.41 -3.18
N ALA A 141 -0.62 -1.21 -3.18
CA ALA A 141 -0.70 -2.42 -4.00
C ALA A 141 -0.78 -2.09 -5.50
N LEU A 142 -1.51 -1.02 -5.87
CA LEU A 142 -1.58 -0.55 -7.26
C LEU A 142 -0.22 -0.07 -7.75
N VAL A 143 0.52 0.65 -6.90
CA VAL A 143 1.91 1.05 -7.18
C VAL A 143 2.80 -0.18 -7.38
N ALA A 144 2.68 -1.21 -6.55
CA ALA A 144 3.44 -2.46 -6.72
C ALA A 144 3.11 -3.16 -8.05
N ALA A 145 1.84 -3.21 -8.44
CA ALA A 145 1.44 -3.74 -9.76
C ALA A 145 2.08 -2.95 -10.90
N GLY A 146 1.99 -1.62 -10.88
CA GLY A 146 2.59 -0.76 -11.90
C GLY A 146 4.12 -0.86 -11.93
N ALA A 147 4.77 -0.97 -10.78
CA ALA A 147 6.20 -1.24 -10.68
C ALA A 147 6.58 -2.59 -11.34
N GLY A 148 5.78 -3.63 -11.10
CA GLY A 148 5.95 -4.93 -11.76
C GLY A 148 5.79 -4.83 -13.28
N VAL A 149 4.73 -4.15 -13.74
CA VAL A 149 4.47 -3.95 -15.18
C VAL A 149 5.58 -3.14 -15.85
N SER A 150 5.99 -2.01 -15.27
CA SER A 150 7.06 -1.18 -15.84
C SER A 150 8.41 -1.92 -15.89
N THR A 151 8.74 -2.71 -14.86
CA THR A 151 9.93 -3.57 -14.85
C THR A 151 9.84 -4.66 -15.94
N LEU A 152 8.68 -5.30 -16.10
CA LEU A 152 8.47 -6.31 -17.14
C LEU A 152 8.59 -5.71 -18.55
N VAL A 153 8.03 -4.51 -18.78
CA VAL A 153 8.19 -3.77 -20.03
C VAL A 153 9.67 -3.45 -20.29
N LEU A 154 10.39 -2.96 -19.29
CA LEU A 154 11.82 -2.66 -19.41
C LEU A 154 12.63 -3.92 -19.78
N VAL A 155 12.39 -5.05 -19.09
CA VAL A 155 13.05 -6.33 -19.39
C VAL A 155 12.77 -6.78 -20.83
N THR A 156 11.51 -6.68 -21.29
CA THR A 156 11.15 -7.05 -22.68
C THR A 156 11.83 -6.16 -23.71
N LEU A 157 12.04 -4.87 -23.41
CA LEU A 157 12.77 -3.94 -24.26
C LEU A 157 14.28 -4.24 -24.30
N LEU A 158 14.83 -4.79 -23.23
CA LEU A 158 16.24 -5.22 -23.18
C LEU A 158 16.47 -6.53 -23.93
N GLU A 159 15.53 -7.52 -23.82
CA GLU A 159 15.63 -8.81 -24.53
C GLU A 159 15.47 -8.68 -26.05
N GLY A 160 14.62 -7.78 -26.55
CA GLY A 160 14.32 -7.63 -27.98
C GLY A 160 15.53 -7.18 -28.84
N ARG A 161 16.66 -6.84 -28.20
CA ARG A 161 17.88 -6.33 -28.88
C ARG A 161 18.88 -7.40 -29.27
N GLU A 162 18.83 -8.57 -28.67
CA GLU A 162 19.79 -9.65 -28.97
C GLU A 162 19.52 -10.31 -30.32
N GLY A 163 18.42 -9.95 -31.02
CA GLY A 163 17.95 -10.68 -32.19
C GLY A 163 17.91 -9.97 -33.55
N HIS A 164 17.73 -8.63 -33.66
CA HIS A 164 17.48 -7.98 -34.97
C HIS A 164 17.90 -6.49 -35.01
N GLU A 165 19.03 -6.20 -35.61
CA GLU A 165 19.42 -4.84 -36.00
C GLU A 165 18.73 -4.46 -37.33
N GLY A 166 17.78 -3.52 -37.31
CA GLY A 166 17.44 -2.80 -38.51
C GLY A 166 15.99 -2.41 -38.81
N ARG A 167 14.97 -3.12 -38.37
CA ARG A 167 13.55 -2.82 -38.72
C ARG A 167 12.59 -2.47 -37.55
N GLU A 168 13.03 -2.57 -36.31
CA GLU A 168 12.14 -2.48 -35.13
C GLU A 168 12.05 -1.10 -34.45
N GLY A 169 12.80 -0.11 -34.88
CA GLY A 169 12.86 1.20 -34.23
C GLY A 169 11.51 1.90 -34.05
N ARG A 170 10.58 1.71 -35.00
CA ARG A 170 9.21 2.30 -34.94
C ARG A 170 8.27 1.56 -33.98
N ARG A 171 8.49 0.26 -33.76
CA ARG A 171 7.64 -0.59 -32.88
C ARG A 171 7.99 -0.45 -31.40
N GLU A 172 9.13 0.11 -31.02
CA GLU A 172 9.57 0.23 -29.62
C GLU A 172 8.93 1.45 -28.92
N TRP A 173 8.62 2.53 -29.66
CA TRP A 173 8.05 3.75 -29.07
C TRP A 173 6.76 3.53 -28.27
N PRO A 174 5.76 2.74 -28.74
CA PRO A 174 4.58 2.46 -27.94
C PRO A 174 4.90 1.79 -26.60
N ARG A 175 5.94 0.94 -26.54
CA ARG A 175 6.36 0.29 -25.29
C ARG A 175 7.04 1.30 -24.33
N TRP A 176 7.86 2.21 -24.85
CA TRP A 176 8.45 3.28 -24.04
C TRP A 176 7.39 4.27 -23.54
N THR A 177 6.40 4.58 -24.35
CA THR A 177 5.25 5.39 -23.93
C THR A 177 4.44 4.66 -22.85
N ALA A 178 4.15 3.37 -23.03
CA ALA A 178 3.47 2.57 -22.01
C ALA A 178 4.28 2.52 -20.69
N TYR A 179 5.61 2.35 -20.76
CA TYR A 179 6.48 2.44 -19.60
C TYR A 179 6.34 3.79 -18.89
N ALA A 180 6.44 4.90 -19.64
CA ALA A 180 6.32 6.25 -19.08
C ALA A 180 4.96 6.50 -18.43
N LEU A 181 3.87 6.08 -19.08
CA LEU A 181 2.50 6.22 -18.55
C LEU A 181 2.30 5.41 -17.28
N VAL A 182 2.77 4.16 -17.23
CA VAL A 182 2.67 3.33 -16.02
C VAL A 182 3.46 3.95 -14.86
N VAL A 183 4.68 4.42 -15.11
CA VAL A 183 5.48 5.10 -14.07
C VAL A 183 4.80 6.40 -13.61
N LEU A 184 4.24 7.18 -14.55
CA LEU A 184 3.48 8.39 -14.21
C LEU A 184 2.26 8.08 -13.34
N VAL A 185 1.45 7.10 -13.72
CA VAL A 185 0.28 6.67 -12.90
C VAL A 185 0.72 6.24 -11.50
N CYS A 186 1.80 5.46 -11.38
CA CYS A 186 2.36 5.12 -10.07
C CYS A 186 2.77 6.37 -9.28
N ALA A 187 3.40 7.35 -9.92
CA ALA A 187 3.82 8.59 -9.27
C ALA A 187 2.63 9.47 -8.84
N LEU A 188 1.53 9.47 -9.61
CA LEU A 188 0.29 10.15 -9.23
C LEU A 188 -0.48 9.43 -8.12
N LEU A 189 -0.29 8.12 -7.95
CA LEU A 189 -0.81 7.34 -6.82
C LEU A 189 0.04 7.49 -5.56
N ASN A 190 1.35 7.57 -5.71
CA ASN A 190 2.34 7.80 -4.66
C ASN A 190 3.66 8.26 -5.31
N TRP A 191 4.01 9.52 -5.19
CA TRP A 191 5.19 10.09 -5.85
C TRP A 191 6.52 9.45 -5.42
N LEU A 192 6.61 8.83 -4.24
CA LEU A 192 7.79 8.07 -3.81
C LEU A 192 8.03 6.82 -4.69
N SER A 193 7.04 6.38 -5.48
CA SER A 193 7.22 5.34 -6.48
C SER A 193 8.25 5.72 -7.56
N LEU A 194 8.55 7.01 -7.74
CA LEU A 194 9.62 7.47 -8.64
C LEU A 194 11.00 6.90 -8.26
N LEU A 195 11.18 6.37 -7.04
CA LEU A 195 12.38 5.60 -6.66
C LEU A 195 12.59 4.34 -7.53
N ILE A 196 11.59 3.91 -8.31
CA ILE A 196 11.77 2.86 -9.31
C ILE A 196 12.70 3.31 -10.45
N LEU A 197 12.71 4.59 -10.79
CA LEU A 197 13.56 5.12 -11.88
C LEU A 197 15.07 4.92 -11.60
N PRO A 198 15.62 5.34 -10.45
CA PRO A 198 17.01 5.02 -10.13
C PRO A 198 17.28 3.51 -10.01
N ALA A 199 16.28 2.69 -9.61
CA ALA A 199 16.43 1.24 -9.62
C ALA A 199 16.57 0.71 -11.06
N HIS A 200 15.74 1.18 -11.98
CA HIS A 200 15.86 0.83 -13.40
C HIS A 200 17.17 1.38 -14.03
N ALA A 201 17.61 2.59 -13.66
CA ALA A 201 18.90 3.11 -14.06
C ALA A 201 20.05 2.19 -13.62
N ALA A 202 20.02 1.73 -12.38
CA ALA A 202 21.01 0.78 -11.85
C ALA A 202 20.99 -0.55 -12.63
N THR A 203 19.81 -1.06 -13.00
CA THR A 203 19.68 -2.22 -13.89
C THR A 203 20.34 -1.96 -15.24
N LEU A 204 20.03 -0.83 -15.90
CA LEU A 204 20.62 -0.45 -17.18
C LEU A 204 22.15 -0.34 -17.11
N LEU A 205 22.68 0.25 -16.03
CA LEU A 205 24.12 0.33 -15.77
C LEU A 205 24.74 -1.06 -15.59
N TRP A 206 24.09 -1.94 -14.84
CA TRP A 206 24.56 -3.30 -14.61
C TRP A 206 24.71 -4.08 -15.91
N VAL A 207 23.67 -4.03 -16.77
CA VAL A 207 23.67 -4.75 -18.06
C VAL A 207 24.44 -4.01 -19.15
N ARG A 208 25.01 -2.82 -18.86
CA ARG A 208 25.73 -1.97 -19.82
C ARG A 208 24.90 -1.71 -21.08
N ALA A 209 23.66 -1.27 -20.88
CA ALA A 209 22.74 -1.01 -21.99
C ALA A 209 23.32 0.00 -23.00
N GLY A 210 23.01 -0.15 -24.29
CA GLY A 210 23.52 0.75 -25.32
C GLY A 210 22.94 2.18 -25.20
N ARG A 211 23.67 3.19 -25.73
CA ARG A 211 23.30 4.62 -25.66
C ARG A 211 21.86 4.93 -26.10
N ARG A 212 21.33 4.23 -27.11
CA ARG A 212 19.95 4.42 -27.58
C ARG A 212 18.92 4.01 -26.52
N VAL A 213 19.18 2.96 -25.72
CA VAL A 213 18.28 2.55 -24.61
C VAL A 213 18.32 3.59 -23.52
N TYR A 214 19.51 4.02 -23.12
CA TYR A 214 19.63 5.09 -22.13
C TYR A 214 18.87 6.35 -22.55
N GLY A 215 19.03 6.80 -23.81
CA GLY A 215 18.35 7.99 -24.32
C GLY A 215 16.82 7.84 -24.28
N ARG A 216 16.29 6.69 -24.74
CA ARG A 216 14.82 6.43 -24.73
C ARG A 216 14.27 6.26 -23.33
N TRP A 217 15.00 5.54 -22.47
CA TRP A 217 14.65 5.42 -21.07
C TRP A 217 14.69 6.78 -20.35
N ALA A 218 15.72 7.57 -20.56
CA ALA A 218 15.84 8.90 -19.96
C ALA A 218 14.70 9.82 -20.39
N LEU A 219 14.30 9.78 -21.68
CA LEU A 219 13.15 10.53 -22.18
C LEU A 219 11.84 10.08 -21.53
N ALA A 220 11.61 8.75 -21.43
CA ALA A 220 10.44 8.20 -20.78
C ALA A 220 10.39 8.51 -19.27
N ALA A 221 11.54 8.43 -18.59
CA ALA A 221 11.69 8.77 -17.18
C ALA A 221 11.47 10.27 -16.93
N ALA A 222 12.03 11.13 -17.78
CA ALA A 222 11.82 12.57 -17.73
C ALA A 222 10.35 12.93 -17.97
N GLY A 223 9.70 12.30 -18.96
CA GLY A 223 8.25 12.49 -19.20
C GLY A 223 7.39 12.13 -18.00
N ALA A 224 7.66 10.99 -17.37
CA ALA A 224 6.94 10.58 -16.15
C ALA A 224 7.24 11.52 -14.98
N GLY A 225 8.49 11.91 -14.77
CA GLY A 225 8.90 12.83 -13.71
C GLY A 225 8.30 14.23 -13.88
N CYS A 226 8.37 14.80 -15.10
CA CYS A 226 7.76 16.09 -15.41
C CYS A 226 6.24 16.06 -15.24
N GLY A 227 5.57 14.96 -15.65
CA GLY A 227 4.13 14.80 -15.45
C GLY A 227 3.72 14.71 -13.97
N ALA A 228 4.58 14.16 -13.10
CA ALA A 228 4.35 14.10 -11.66
C ALA A 228 4.75 15.39 -10.92
N LEU A 229 5.60 16.23 -11.52
CA LEU A 229 6.18 17.41 -10.88
C LEU A 229 5.13 18.39 -10.34
N PRO A 230 4.02 18.72 -11.06
CA PRO A 230 2.99 19.60 -10.52
C PRO A 230 2.42 19.10 -9.20
N LEU A 231 2.10 17.79 -9.10
CA LEU A 231 1.60 17.17 -7.87
C LEU A 231 2.65 17.26 -6.74
N ILE A 232 3.91 16.97 -7.04
CA ILE A 232 5.01 17.01 -6.06
C ILE A 232 5.19 18.42 -5.51
N LEU A 233 5.22 19.43 -6.39
CA LEU A 233 5.37 20.83 -5.98
C LEU A 233 4.18 21.32 -5.15
N PHE A 234 2.96 20.98 -5.60
CA PHE A 234 1.74 21.34 -4.89
C PHE A 234 1.69 20.71 -3.48
N SER A 235 2.03 19.42 -3.38
CA SER A 235 2.00 18.70 -2.10
C SER A 235 3.00 19.19 -1.06
N ARG A 236 4.04 19.93 -1.47
CA ARG A 236 4.98 20.58 -0.52
C ARG A 236 4.28 21.57 0.39
N GLY A 237 3.27 22.30 -0.12
CA GLY A 237 2.45 23.20 0.70
C GLY A 237 1.63 22.47 1.77
N GLN A 238 1.43 21.15 1.60
CA GLN A 238 0.66 20.29 2.50
C GLN A 238 1.55 19.39 3.39
N SER A 239 2.85 19.72 3.53
CA SER A 239 3.85 18.88 4.23
C SER A 239 3.56 18.64 5.72
N GLY A 240 2.72 19.46 6.35
CA GLY A 240 2.27 19.24 7.73
C GLY A 240 1.59 17.89 7.96
N GLN A 241 1.05 17.26 6.93
CA GLN A 241 0.37 15.96 7.01
C GLN A 241 1.31 14.78 7.33
N VAL A 242 2.60 14.90 7.04
CA VAL A 242 3.59 13.85 7.32
C VAL A 242 4.38 14.12 8.61
N SER A 243 4.08 15.20 9.33
CA SER A 243 4.76 15.59 10.57
C SER A 243 4.65 14.57 11.71
N TRP A 244 3.71 13.63 11.61
CA TRP A 244 3.53 12.54 12.57
C TRP A 244 4.53 11.40 12.40
N ILE A 245 5.26 11.34 11.26
CA ILE A 245 6.25 10.29 10.99
C ILE A 245 7.47 10.55 11.88
N PRO A 246 7.89 9.57 12.70
CA PRO A 246 9.02 9.76 13.58
C PRO A 246 10.34 9.85 12.79
N PRO A 247 11.36 10.52 13.33
CA PRO A 247 12.70 10.47 12.77
C PRO A 247 13.22 9.04 12.66
N LEU A 248 14.08 8.82 11.67
CA LEU A 248 14.68 7.52 11.43
C LEU A 248 15.51 7.07 12.63
N THR A 249 15.25 5.85 13.11
CA THR A 249 16.03 5.20 14.18
C THR A 249 16.71 3.94 13.65
N TRP A 250 17.79 3.49 14.30
CA TRP A 250 18.54 2.31 13.84
C TRP A 250 17.69 1.04 13.80
N HIS A 251 16.71 0.89 14.69
CA HIS A 251 15.81 -0.26 14.70
C HIS A 251 14.98 -0.36 13.40
N MET A 252 14.64 0.77 12.79
CA MET A 252 13.90 0.79 11.52
C MET A 252 14.73 0.24 10.35
N LEU A 253 16.05 0.17 10.49
CA LEU A 253 16.96 -0.34 9.46
C LEU A 253 17.07 -1.88 9.49
N ILE A 254 16.66 -2.54 10.58
CA ILE A 254 16.74 -4.00 10.73
C ILE A 254 15.93 -4.70 9.63
N GLY A 255 14.70 -4.27 9.41
CA GLY A 255 13.84 -4.84 8.35
C GLY A 255 14.50 -4.78 6.97
N PRO A 256 14.84 -3.59 6.46
CA PRO A 256 15.58 -3.44 5.21
C PRO A 256 16.85 -4.28 5.12
N ALA A 257 17.65 -4.33 6.19
CA ALA A 257 18.88 -5.13 6.21
C ALA A 257 18.60 -6.64 6.05
N ILE A 258 17.58 -7.17 6.71
CA ILE A 258 17.14 -8.56 6.55
C ILE A 258 16.67 -8.84 5.13
N LEU A 259 15.84 -7.95 4.56
CA LEU A 259 15.34 -8.10 3.19
C LEU A 259 16.49 -8.10 2.17
N LEU A 260 17.46 -7.20 2.33
CA LEU A 260 18.67 -7.13 1.50
C LEU A 260 19.55 -8.37 1.65
N ALA A 261 19.69 -8.92 2.85
CA ALA A 261 20.46 -10.15 3.10
C ALA A 261 19.80 -11.36 2.41
N ILE A 262 18.47 -11.52 2.54
CA ILE A 262 17.71 -12.59 1.87
C ILE A 262 17.81 -12.45 0.35
N GLY A 263 17.61 -11.25 -0.19
CA GLY A 263 17.72 -10.98 -1.62
C GLY A 263 19.13 -11.24 -2.14
N GLY A 264 20.16 -10.79 -1.41
CA GLY A 264 21.56 -11.03 -1.72
C GLY A 264 21.90 -12.52 -1.75
N LEU A 265 21.41 -13.32 -0.78
CA LEU A 265 21.55 -14.78 -0.78
C LEU A 265 20.90 -15.40 -2.02
N GLY A 266 19.68 -14.99 -2.39
CA GLY A 266 18.99 -15.48 -3.58
C GLY A 266 19.79 -15.22 -4.87
N ALA A 267 20.35 -14.01 -5.00
CA ALA A 267 21.23 -13.64 -6.12
C ALA A 267 22.53 -14.46 -6.13
N TRP A 268 23.14 -14.66 -4.95
CA TRP A 268 24.38 -15.44 -4.81
C TRP A 268 24.20 -16.92 -5.17
N LEU A 269 23.08 -17.53 -4.81
CA LEU A 269 22.78 -18.92 -5.15
C LEU A 269 22.68 -19.17 -6.66
N ASP A 270 22.35 -18.16 -7.48
CA ASP A 270 22.29 -18.27 -8.95
C ASP A 270 23.44 -17.54 -9.67
N ARG A 271 24.51 -17.21 -8.96
CA ARG A 271 25.65 -16.46 -9.54
C ARG A 271 26.29 -17.09 -10.76
N SER A 272 26.16 -18.41 -10.95
CA SER A 272 26.67 -19.12 -12.13
C SER A 272 26.00 -18.66 -13.44
N ARG A 273 24.80 -18.06 -13.35
CA ARG A 273 24.07 -17.44 -14.48
C ARG A 273 24.14 -15.91 -14.45
N SER A 274 24.61 -15.33 -13.34
CA SER A 274 24.69 -13.88 -13.14
C SER A 274 25.97 -13.33 -13.77
N GLY A 275 26.06 -13.44 -15.12
CA GLY A 275 27.09 -12.71 -15.88
C GLY A 275 26.81 -11.21 -15.94
N ARG A 276 27.58 -10.47 -16.76
CA ARG A 276 27.34 -9.03 -17.04
C ARG A 276 26.11 -8.76 -17.91
N GLY A 277 25.32 -9.80 -18.26
CA GLY A 277 24.12 -9.72 -19.06
C GLY A 277 22.85 -9.54 -18.22
N LEU A 278 21.70 -9.53 -18.88
CA LEU A 278 20.38 -9.43 -18.27
C LEU A 278 20.11 -10.71 -17.43
N SER A 279 19.96 -10.54 -16.13
CA SER A 279 19.79 -11.62 -15.17
C SER A 279 18.81 -11.23 -14.06
N ALA A 280 18.32 -12.23 -13.32
CA ALA A 280 17.44 -11.96 -12.16
C ALA A 280 18.15 -11.10 -11.09
N ALA A 281 19.45 -11.25 -10.89
CA ALA A 281 20.23 -10.42 -9.99
C ALA A 281 20.33 -8.97 -10.48
N ALA A 282 20.56 -8.77 -11.80
CA ALA A 282 20.66 -7.44 -12.40
C ALA A 282 19.36 -6.63 -12.34
N VAL A 283 18.21 -7.29 -12.23
CA VAL A 283 16.89 -6.66 -12.09
C VAL A 283 16.45 -6.64 -10.62
N GLY A 284 16.55 -7.76 -9.93
CA GLY A 284 15.99 -7.95 -8.58
C GLY A 284 16.74 -7.19 -7.50
N LEU A 285 18.09 -7.14 -7.55
CA LEU A 285 18.87 -6.41 -6.55
C LEU A 285 18.65 -4.89 -6.61
N PRO A 286 18.71 -4.23 -7.79
CA PRO A 286 18.38 -2.82 -7.88
C PRO A 286 16.94 -2.53 -7.47
N LEU A 287 15.97 -3.35 -7.89
CA LEU A 287 14.55 -3.17 -7.55
C LEU A 287 14.31 -3.32 -6.04
N LEU A 288 15.04 -4.18 -5.34
CA LEU A 288 14.97 -4.32 -3.89
C LEU A 288 15.73 -3.19 -3.17
N ALA A 289 17.01 -2.99 -3.52
CA ALA A 289 17.92 -2.18 -2.73
C ALA A 289 17.72 -0.67 -2.94
N VAL A 290 17.58 -0.23 -4.19
CA VAL A 290 17.58 1.21 -4.50
C VAL A 290 16.38 1.95 -3.89
N PRO A 291 15.13 1.45 -3.94
CA PRO A 291 14.02 2.12 -3.28
C PRO A 291 14.14 2.14 -1.75
N GLN A 292 14.62 1.04 -1.13
CA GLN A 292 14.83 0.97 0.32
C GLN A 292 15.89 1.99 0.77
N LEU A 293 17.06 1.96 0.14
CA LEU A 293 18.16 2.87 0.45
C LEU A 293 17.83 4.33 0.08
N GLY A 294 17.09 4.53 -1.01
CA GLY A 294 16.61 5.84 -1.43
C GLY A 294 15.65 6.46 -0.41
N LEU A 295 14.69 5.68 0.10
CA LEU A 295 13.78 6.15 1.14
C LEU A 295 14.51 6.41 2.47
N ILE A 296 15.46 5.56 2.86
CA ILE A 296 16.32 5.79 4.01
C ILE A 296 17.09 7.11 3.84
N GLY A 297 17.73 7.31 2.68
CA GLY A 297 18.46 8.55 2.38
C GLY A 297 17.59 9.80 2.42
N LEU A 298 16.39 9.76 1.84
CA LEU A 298 15.42 10.86 1.92
C LEU A 298 15.00 11.13 3.36
N SER A 299 14.87 10.08 4.18
CA SER A 299 14.43 10.17 5.56
C SER A 299 15.48 10.77 6.51
N LEU A 300 16.73 10.88 6.08
CA LEU A 300 17.76 11.64 6.80
C LEU A 300 17.55 13.16 6.68
N VAL A 301 16.86 13.61 5.63
CA VAL A 301 16.57 15.03 5.40
C VAL A 301 15.18 15.39 5.94
N GLN A 302 14.18 14.56 5.65
CA GLN A 302 12.81 14.73 6.11
C GLN A 302 12.26 13.36 6.56
N PRO A 303 11.70 13.23 7.78
CA PRO A 303 11.15 11.97 8.25
C PRO A 303 10.02 11.47 7.33
N LEU A 304 10.32 10.45 6.51
CA LEU A 304 9.40 9.86 5.53
C LEU A 304 9.44 8.33 5.54
N PHE A 305 10.24 7.70 6.43
CA PHE A 305 10.45 6.27 6.40
C PHE A 305 9.22 5.50 6.86
N LEU A 306 8.46 4.99 5.87
CA LEU A 306 7.39 4.02 6.07
C LEU A 306 7.54 2.92 5.02
N ASP A 307 7.53 1.67 5.46
CA ASP A 307 7.69 0.48 4.62
C ASP A 307 6.71 0.40 3.45
N ARG A 308 5.50 0.89 3.66
CA ARG A 308 4.44 0.96 2.65
C ARG A 308 4.81 1.81 1.43
N TYR A 309 5.64 2.82 1.58
CA TYR A 309 6.03 3.69 0.46
C TYR A 309 6.96 3.01 -0.55
N VAL A 310 7.65 1.98 -0.11
CA VAL A 310 8.55 1.16 -0.94
C VAL A 310 8.11 -0.30 -1.01
N LEU A 311 6.82 -0.59 -0.78
CA LEU A 311 6.24 -1.93 -0.86
C LEU A 311 6.60 -2.62 -2.19
N PHE A 312 6.64 -1.88 -3.29
CA PHE A 312 7.00 -2.38 -4.60
C PHE A 312 8.43 -2.94 -4.69
N SER A 313 9.34 -2.59 -3.78
CA SER A 313 10.69 -3.17 -3.72
C SER A 313 10.66 -4.68 -3.38
N LEU A 314 9.60 -5.16 -2.74
CA LEU A 314 9.40 -6.56 -2.42
C LEU A 314 9.22 -7.45 -3.65
N LEU A 315 8.91 -6.87 -4.83
CA LEU A 315 8.93 -7.60 -6.09
C LEU A 315 10.34 -8.08 -6.42
N GLY A 316 11.35 -7.23 -6.16
CA GLY A 316 12.76 -7.58 -6.28
C GLY A 316 13.14 -8.72 -5.33
N LEU A 317 12.71 -8.65 -4.07
CA LEU A 317 12.93 -9.72 -3.09
C LEU A 317 12.30 -11.03 -3.54
N ALA A 318 11.03 -11.01 -3.94
CA ALA A 318 10.31 -12.20 -4.39
C ALA A 318 10.96 -12.83 -5.63
N LEU A 319 11.39 -12.02 -6.60
CA LEU A 319 12.14 -12.45 -7.77
C LEU A 319 13.45 -13.18 -7.34
N LEU A 320 14.20 -12.63 -6.39
CA LEU A 320 15.45 -13.19 -5.92
C LEU A 320 15.25 -14.46 -5.09
N ILE A 321 14.21 -14.54 -4.26
CA ILE A 321 13.81 -15.78 -3.56
C ILE A 321 13.47 -16.85 -4.59
N GLY A 322 12.65 -16.53 -5.60
CA GLY A 322 12.32 -17.46 -6.68
C GLY A 322 13.56 -17.94 -7.44
N THR A 323 14.50 -17.05 -7.68
CA THR A 323 15.79 -17.35 -8.33
C THR A 323 16.60 -18.37 -7.52
N GLY A 324 16.68 -18.18 -6.20
CA GLY A 324 17.31 -19.12 -5.27
C GLY A 324 16.61 -20.48 -5.26
N LEU A 325 15.27 -20.50 -5.24
CA LEU A 325 14.48 -21.74 -5.34
C LEU A 325 14.74 -22.46 -6.65
N GLY A 326 14.76 -21.75 -7.78
CA GLY A 326 15.10 -22.31 -9.07
C GLY A 326 16.52 -22.89 -9.11
N ALA A 327 17.49 -22.24 -8.45
CA ALA A 327 18.84 -22.77 -8.30
C ALA A 327 18.84 -24.07 -7.48
N GLY A 328 18.09 -24.10 -6.38
CA GLY A 328 17.91 -25.31 -5.55
C GLY A 328 17.32 -26.48 -6.34
N VAL A 329 16.29 -26.23 -7.16
CA VAL A 329 15.69 -27.27 -8.05
C VAL A 329 16.72 -27.81 -9.03
N ARG A 330 17.56 -26.95 -9.61
CA ARG A 330 18.63 -27.39 -10.54
C ARG A 330 19.67 -28.28 -9.86
N VAL A 331 20.04 -27.95 -8.62
CA VAL A 331 20.97 -28.78 -7.83
C VAL A 331 20.34 -30.12 -7.46
N ALA A 332 19.09 -30.10 -6.99
CA ALA A 332 18.34 -31.30 -6.65
C ALA A 332 18.16 -32.22 -7.87
N ALA A 333 17.89 -31.64 -9.06
CA ALA A 333 17.70 -32.40 -10.28
C ALA A 333 18.95 -33.21 -10.74
N ARG A 334 20.14 -32.78 -10.32
CA ARG A 334 21.38 -33.55 -10.56
C ARG A 334 21.44 -34.85 -9.76
N ARG A 335 20.82 -34.89 -8.58
CA ARG A 335 20.83 -36.06 -7.68
C ARG A 335 19.54 -36.86 -7.74
N THR A 336 18.41 -36.21 -7.80
CA THR A 336 17.06 -36.80 -7.76
C THR A 336 16.13 -36.14 -8.81
N PRO A 337 16.27 -36.44 -10.12
CA PRO A 337 15.55 -35.73 -11.17
C PRO A 337 14.02 -35.78 -11.02
N ARG A 338 13.47 -36.91 -10.56
CA ARG A 338 12.03 -37.11 -10.38
C ARG A 338 11.46 -36.32 -9.20
N ALA A 339 12.23 -36.15 -8.14
CA ALA A 339 11.79 -35.44 -6.93
C ALA A 339 12.09 -33.93 -6.94
N ALA A 340 12.99 -33.46 -7.83
CA ALA A 340 13.42 -32.06 -7.86
C ALA A 340 12.25 -31.07 -8.07
N GLY A 341 11.23 -31.47 -8.85
CA GLY A 341 10.03 -30.65 -9.05
C GLY A 341 9.16 -30.47 -7.81
N LEU A 342 9.31 -31.30 -6.80
CA LEU A 342 8.60 -31.19 -5.52
C LEU A 342 9.22 -30.16 -4.58
N LEU A 343 10.43 -29.68 -4.84
CA LEU A 343 11.14 -28.74 -3.96
C LEU A 343 10.37 -27.44 -3.76
N VAL A 344 9.89 -26.80 -4.84
CA VAL A 344 9.15 -25.53 -4.74
C VAL A 344 7.83 -25.72 -4.00
N PRO A 345 6.95 -26.68 -4.35
CA PRO A 345 5.74 -26.96 -3.57
C PRO A 345 6.02 -27.29 -2.10
N ALA A 346 7.05 -28.08 -1.80
CA ALA A 346 7.42 -28.43 -0.45
C ALA A 346 7.87 -27.21 0.37
N VAL A 347 8.75 -26.37 -0.18
CA VAL A 347 9.20 -25.13 0.50
C VAL A 347 8.02 -24.17 0.70
N VAL A 348 7.15 -24.02 -0.30
CA VAL A 348 5.94 -23.17 -0.17
C VAL A 348 5.01 -23.76 0.90
N GLY A 349 4.78 -25.08 0.92
CA GLY A 349 3.97 -25.73 1.95
C GLY A 349 4.52 -25.50 3.37
N VAL A 350 5.83 -25.66 3.56
CA VAL A 350 6.49 -25.36 4.85
C VAL A 350 6.33 -23.88 5.20
N ALA A 351 6.53 -22.97 4.22
CA ALA A 351 6.38 -21.54 4.47
C ALA A 351 4.93 -21.16 4.83
N VAL A 352 3.93 -21.79 4.19
CA VAL A 352 2.50 -21.60 4.55
C VAL A 352 2.25 -21.99 6.01
N VAL A 353 2.72 -23.16 6.42
CA VAL A 353 2.54 -23.64 7.81
C VAL A 353 3.27 -22.73 8.80
N ALA A 354 4.52 -22.36 8.49
CA ALA A 354 5.33 -21.52 9.37
C ALA A 354 4.78 -20.10 9.52
N LEU A 355 4.23 -19.53 8.44
CA LEU A 355 3.68 -18.18 8.43
C LEU A 355 2.19 -18.12 8.81
N LEU A 356 1.50 -19.25 8.90
CA LEU A 356 0.06 -19.30 9.18
C LEU A 356 -0.37 -18.46 10.39
N PRO A 357 0.31 -18.49 11.56
CA PRO A 357 -0.08 -17.64 12.69
C PRO A 357 0.02 -16.15 12.37
N VAL A 358 1.07 -15.74 11.63
CA VAL A 358 1.25 -14.34 11.19
C VAL A 358 0.15 -13.94 10.22
N GLU A 359 -0.18 -14.81 9.27
CA GLU A 359 -1.20 -14.59 8.25
C GLU A 359 -2.60 -14.47 8.86
N LEU A 360 -2.94 -15.33 9.81
CA LEU A 360 -4.18 -15.23 10.59
C LEU A 360 -4.22 -13.91 11.38
N GLY A 361 -3.09 -13.55 12.01
CA GLY A 361 -2.96 -12.29 12.73
C GLY A 361 -3.25 -11.07 11.84
N LYS A 362 -2.76 -11.07 10.57
CA LYS A 362 -3.01 -9.96 9.63
C LYS A 362 -4.50 -9.81 9.25
N ARG A 363 -5.28 -10.86 9.31
CA ARG A 363 -6.72 -10.89 9.01
C ARG A 363 -7.61 -10.57 10.19
N ALA A 364 -7.05 -10.49 11.38
CA ALA A 364 -7.78 -10.08 12.57
C ALA A 364 -7.94 -8.54 12.62
N PRO A 365 -9.02 -7.99 13.14
CA PRO A 365 -9.19 -6.55 13.37
C PRO A 365 -8.03 -5.93 14.17
N ALA A 366 -7.50 -6.68 15.14
CA ALA A 366 -6.36 -6.29 15.98
C ALA A 366 -5.03 -6.10 15.19
N SER A 367 -4.98 -6.48 13.90
CA SER A 367 -3.83 -6.20 13.04
C SER A 367 -3.67 -4.71 12.71
N ARG A 368 -4.69 -3.92 12.97
CA ARG A 368 -4.72 -2.47 12.76
C ARG A 368 -4.77 -1.74 14.09
N VAL A 369 -4.37 -0.47 14.07
CA VAL A 369 -4.23 0.35 15.30
C VAL A 369 -5.58 0.66 15.93
N ASP A 370 -6.63 0.76 15.14
CA ASP A 370 -8.00 1.04 15.57
C ASP A 370 -9.03 0.42 14.62
N ASP A 371 -10.31 0.51 15.01
CA ASP A 371 -11.46 0.03 14.25
C ASP A 371 -12.61 1.04 14.38
N VAL A 372 -12.85 1.74 13.27
CA VAL A 372 -13.86 2.80 13.16
C VAL A 372 -15.29 2.23 13.26
N LEU A 373 -15.54 1.08 12.62
CA LEU A 373 -16.86 0.48 12.60
C LEU A 373 -17.25 -0.10 13.98
N ALA A 374 -16.27 -0.70 14.67
CA ALA A 374 -16.52 -1.24 15.99
C ALA A 374 -16.94 -0.15 16.99
N VAL A 375 -16.24 1.00 16.97
CA VAL A 375 -16.60 2.11 17.87
C VAL A 375 -17.90 2.80 17.46
N SER A 376 -18.23 2.83 16.16
CA SER A 376 -19.53 3.34 15.69
C SER A 376 -20.69 2.52 16.25
N ALA A 377 -20.55 1.19 16.30
CA ALA A 377 -21.55 0.31 16.91
C ALA A 377 -21.75 0.60 18.41
N GLU A 378 -20.66 0.91 19.15
CA GLU A 378 -20.76 1.31 20.55
C GLU A 378 -21.44 2.68 20.72
N VAL A 379 -21.17 3.64 19.86
CA VAL A 379 -21.88 4.93 19.86
C VAL A 379 -23.38 4.69 19.65
N ALA A 380 -23.75 3.86 18.67
CA ALA A 380 -25.16 3.55 18.40
C ALA A 380 -25.86 2.88 19.60
N ARG A 381 -25.12 2.08 20.39
CA ARG A 381 -25.65 1.42 21.61
C ARG A 381 -25.81 2.39 22.79
N LEU A 382 -24.90 3.35 22.92
CA LEU A 382 -24.82 4.23 24.09
C LEU A 382 -25.59 5.54 23.93
N LYS A 383 -25.88 5.95 22.68
CA LYS A 383 -26.53 7.24 22.40
C LYS A 383 -27.97 7.27 22.85
N GLU A 384 -28.41 8.45 23.28
CA GLU A 384 -29.81 8.80 23.51
C GLU A 384 -30.21 9.98 22.61
N SER A 385 -31.52 10.14 22.41
CA SER A 385 -32.01 11.24 21.55
C SER A 385 -31.70 12.61 22.17
N GLY A 386 -31.08 13.46 21.39
CA GLY A 386 -30.68 14.81 21.85
C GLY A 386 -29.31 14.90 22.49
N ASP A 387 -28.55 13.81 22.56
CA ASP A 387 -27.17 13.84 23.04
C ASP A 387 -26.27 14.67 22.12
N ALA A 388 -25.24 15.26 22.74
CA ALA A 388 -24.14 15.86 22.01
C ALA A 388 -22.99 14.87 21.80
N VAL A 389 -22.21 15.08 20.75
CA VAL A 389 -20.98 14.32 20.50
C VAL A 389 -19.76 15.25 20.40
N LEU A 390 -18.63 14.79 20.91
CA LEU A 390 -17.31 15.41 20.80
C LEU A 390 -16.30 14.40 20.29
N PHE A 391 -15.32 14.90 19.56
CA PHE A 391 -14.19 14.10 19.05
C PHE A 391 -12.86 14.67 19.53
N ILE A 392 -11.98 13.81 20.08
CA ILE A 392 -10.61 14.19 20.51
C ILE A 392 -9.62 13.09 20.10
N PRO A 393 -8.66 13.39 19.23
CA PRO A 393 -8.54 14.62 18.44
C PRO A 393 -9.68 14.75 17.42
N ALA A 394 -9.88 15.95 16.87
CA ALA A 394 -10.91 16.24 15.86
C ALA A 394 -10.93 15.24 14.69
N ALA A 395 -9.78 14.61 14.38
CA ALA A 395 -9.66 13.56 13.36
C ALA A 395 -10.53 12.31 13.64
N ARG A 396 -10.98 12.08 14.88
CA ARG A 396 -11.85 10.96 15.25
C ARG A 396 -13.29 11.15 14.79
N ARG A 397 -13.60 12.30 14.20
CA ARG A 397 -14.83 12.53 13.42
C ARG A 397 -14.94 11.61 12.20
N ASP A 398 -13.83 11.01 11.76
CA ASP A 398 -13.83 9.93 10.76
C ASP A 398 -14.82 8.80 11.10
N THR A 399 -15.07 8.54 12.40
CA THR A 399 -16.05 7.56 12.88
C THR A 399 -17.46 7.91 12.42
N ALA A 400 -17.87 9.16 12.61
CA ALA A 400 -19.20 9.63 12.19
C ALA A 400 -19.33 9.73 10.65
N LEU A 401 -18.23 10.07 9.98
CA LEU A 401 -18.22 10.22 8.53
C LEU A 401 -18.29 8.88 7.78
N VAL A 402 -17.76 7.80 8.39
CA VAL A 402 -17.84 6.43 7.83
C VAL A 402 -19.17 5.77 8.18
N SER A 403 -19.74 6.10 9.32
CA SER A 403 -20.98 5.47 9.83
C SER A 403 -22.00 6.53 10.28
N PRO A 404 -22.54 7.35 9.38
CA PRO A 404 -23.44 8.46 9.74
C PRO A 404 -24.71 8.00 10.48
N ASP A 405 -25.24 6.83 10.15
CA ASP A 405 -26.43 6.27 10.81
C ASP A 405 -26.20 6.00 12.30
N ALA A 406 -25.00 5.58 12.68
CA ALA A 406 -24.65 5.37 14.08
C ALA A 406 -24.69 6.67 14.90
N PHE A 407 -24.47 7.82 14.25
CA PHE A 407 -24.47 9.15 14.85
C PHE A 407 -25.74 9.95 14.60
N SER A 408 -26.74 9.36 13.94
CA SER A 408 -28.03 10.05 13.70
C SER A 408 -28.66 10.46 15.01
N GLY A 409 -29.18 11.70 15.07
CA GLY A 409 -29.76 12.29 16.29
C GLY A 409 -28.74 12.87 17.29
N LEU A 410 -27.43 12.74 17.04
CA LEU A 410 -26.37 13.39 17.81
C LEU A 410 -26.01 14.74 17.21
N SER A 411 -25.67 15.72 18.05
CA SER A 411 -25.17 17.03 17.63
C SER A 411 -23.66 17.14 17.86
N ASP A 412 -22.87 17.34 16.82
CA ASP A 412 -21.45 17.67 16.95
C ASP A 412 -21.29 19.14 17.36
N ILE A 413 -21.15 19.37 18.65
CA ILE A 413 -21.17 20.70 19.24
C ILE A 413 -19.85 21.48 19.12
N ALA A 414 -18.78 20.82 18.63
CA ALA A 414 -17.52 21.48 18.40
C ALA A 414 -17.34 21.91 16.92
N LEU A 415 -18.14 21.38 16.00
CA LEU A 415 -18.02 21.63 14.57
C LEU A 415 -18.56 23.01 14.19
N ALA A 416 -17.75 23.82 13.51
CA ALA A 416 -18.17 25.10 12.90
C ALA A 416 -18.47 24.94 11.43
N GLU A 417 -17.60 24.23 10.68
CA GLU A 417 -17.78 23.94 9.27
C GLU A 417 -17.62 22.46 9.00
N SER A 418 -18.52 21.90 8.18
CA SER A 418 -18.46 20.49 7.81
C SER A 418 -17.17 20.16 7.03
N PRO A 419 -16.75 18.89 6.98
CA PRO A 419 -15.61 18.46 6.17
C PRO A 419 -15.75 18.82 4.68
N GLN A 420 -16.97 18.82 4.17
CA GLN A 420 -17.28 19.17 2.79
C GLN A 420 -17.12 20.68 2.55
N ALA A 421 -17.69 21.51 3.43
CA ALA A 421 -17.63 22.98 3.32
C ALA A 421 -16.21 23.52 3.50
N SER A 422 -15.48 22.99 4.50
CA SER A 422 -14.11 23.43 4.79
C SER A 422 -13.04 22.86 3.86
N GLY A 423 -13.39 21.90 2.99
CA GLY A 423 -12.42 21.19 2.16
C GLY A 423 -11.39 20.40 2.96
N THR A 424 -11.72 19.91 4.17
CA THR A 424 -10.80 19.13 5.02
C THR A 424 -11.30 17.71 5.24
N LEU A 425 -10.48 16.86 5.86
CA LEU A 425 -10.89 15.49 6.22
C LEU A 425 -11.78 15.43 7.46
N LYS A 426 -11.71 16.43 8.34
CA LYS A 426 -12.32 16.39 9.69
C LYS A 426 -13.27 17.55 9.98
N GLY A 427 -13.44 18.48 9.06
CA GLY A 427 -14.13 19.75 9.31
C GLY A 427 -13.28 20.74 10.11
N GLU A 428 -13.78 21.94 10.22
CA GLU A 428 -13.21 22.98 11.06
C GLU A 428 -14.00 23.12 12.37
N GLU A 429 -13.30 23.12 13.49
CA GLU A 429 -13.92 23.32 14.80
C GLU A 429 -13.99 24.79 15.16
N ALA A 430 -15.01 25.16 15.91
CA ALA A 430 -15.20 26.48 16.46
C ALA A 430 -14.01 26.93 17.32
N ASP A 431 -13.95 28.20 17.66
CA ASP A 431 -12.95 28.72 18.59
C ASP A 431 -13.13 28.12 20.01
N PRO A 432 -12.08 28.12 20.84
CA PRO A 432 -12.12 27.53 22.18
C PRO A 432 -13.23 28.09 23.08
N ALA A 433 -13.58 29.36 22.96
CA ALA A 433 -14.60 29.98 23.79
C ALA A 433 -16.01 29.50 23.42
N ARG A 434 -16.29 29.41 22.11
CA ARG A 434 -17.56 28.85 21.59
C ARG A 434 -17.71 27.37 21.93
N ILE A 435 -16.62 26.58 21.79
CA ILE A 435 -16.61 25.16 22.20
C ILE A 435 -16.94 25.06 23.70
N ARG A 436 -16.29 25.87 24.56
CA ARG A 436 -16.57 25.90 26.00
C ARG A 436 -18.05 26.17 26.26
N ALA A 437 -18.62 27.21 25.66
CA ALA A 437 -20.02 27.58 25.83
C ALA A 437 -20.96 26.46 25.35
N ALA A 438 -20.69 25.86 24.20
CA ALA A 438 -21.49 24.77 23.64
C ALA A 438 -21.48 23.53 24.55
N VAL A 439 -20.32 23.15 25.10
CA VAL A 439 -20.16 22.01 26.03
C VAL A 439 -20.95 22.29 27.32
N LEU A 440 -20.82 23.51 27.88
CA LEU A 440 -21.55 23.91 29.10
C LEU A 440 -23.08 23.90 28.91
N GLY A 441 -23.59 24.04 27.71
CA GLY A 441 -25.03 23.97 27.39
C GLY A 441 -25.62 22.57 27.41
N GLN A 442 -24.80 21.51 27.41
CA GLN A 442 -25.27 20.14 27.28
C GLN A 442 -25.56 19.48 28.63
N ARG A 443 -26.46 18.52 28.62
CA ARG A 443 -26.75 17.64 29.77
C ARG A 443 -25.94 16.33 29.68
N ARG A 444 -25.87 15.76 28.48
CA ARG A 444 -25.20 14.49 28.21
C ARG A 444 -24.37 14.58 26.93
N ILE A 445 -23.14 14.05 26.97
CA ILE A 445 -22.14 14.16 25.90
C ILE A 445 -21.46 12.81 25.70
N LEU A 446 -21.43 12.33 24.47
CA LEU A 446 -20.58 11.21 24.05
C LEU A 446 -19.24 11.78 23.56
N LEU A 447 -18.16 11.32 24.15
CA LEU A 447 -16.80 11.67 23.75
C LEU A 447 -16.15 10.47 23.05
N VAL A 448 -15.79 10.65 21.78
CA VAL A 448 -15.03 9.66 21.00
C VAL A 448 -13.55 10.04 20.99
N THR A 449 -12.71 9.12 21.47
CA THR A 449 -11.25 9.31 21.57
C THR A 449 -10.48 8.07 21.10
N ASP A 450 -9.15 8.17 21.09
CA ASP A 450 -8.28 7.00 21.05
C ASP A 450 -8.30 6.23 22.38
N ALA A 451 -8.20 4.91 22.34
CA ALA A 451 -8.00 4.09 23.54
C ALA A 451 -6.66 4.42 24.21
N ALA A 452 -6.55 4.20 25.51
CA ALA A 452 -5.40 4.61 26.32
C ALA A 452 -4.03 4.21 25.75
N ARG A 453 -3.94 2.99 25.17
CA ARG A 453 -2.69 2.47 24.55
C ARG A 453 -2.28 3.21 23.26
N VAL A 454 -3.20 3.91 22.62
CA VAL A 454 -3.00 4.59 21.32
C VAL A 454 -3.03 6.09 21.47
N ALA A 455 -3.70 6.58 22.54
CA ALA A 455 -3.91 8.00 22.81
C ALA A 455 -2.57 8.75 22.94
N ARG A 456 -2.54 9.93 22.32
CA ARG A 456 -1.46 10.91 22.51
C ARG A 456 -1.98 12.07 23.37
N PRO A 457 -1.10 12.77 24.11
CA PRO A 457 -1.50 13.95 24.84
C PRO A 457 -2.19 14.98 23.93
N ALA A 458 -3.24 15.62 24.41
CA ALA A 458 -3.96 16.66 23.68
C ALA A 458 -3.04 17.90 23.52
N SER A 459 -2.51 18.08 22.31
CA SER A 459 -1.63 19.21 21.97
C SER A 459 -2.41 20.44 21.51
N ALA A 460 -3.57 20.24 20.83
CA ALA A 460 -4.41 21.32 20.34
C ALA A 460 -5.14 22.01 21.49
N GLU A 461 -5.22 23.34 21.45
CA GLU A 461 -5.92 24.13 22.46
C GLU A 461 -7.41 23.76 22.54
N ARG A 462 -8.06 23.59 21.40
CA ARG A 462 -9.48 23.16 21.32
C ARG A 462 -9.71 21.84 22.07
N ASP A 463 -8.84 20.85 21.91
CA ASP A 463 -8.94 19.57 22.61
C ASP A 463 -8.70 19.69 24.12
N ARG A 464 -7.76 20.55 24.54
CA ARG A 464 -7.52 20.85 25.96
C ARG A 464 -8.74 21.50 26.61
N VAL A 465 -9.38 22.45 25.93
CA VAL A 465 -10.59 23.11 26.42
C VAL A 465 -11.75 22.11 26.59
N LYS A 466 -12.00 21.23 25.59
CA LYS A 466 -13.01 20.16 25.70
C LYS A 466 -12.76 19.32 26.95
N LEU A 467 -11.53 18.81 27.11
CA LEU A 467 -11.18 17.97 28.28
C LEU A 467 -11.27 18.71 29.61
N ALA A 468 -10.88 19.98 29.67
CA ALA A 468 -10.95 20.78 30.89
C ALA A 468 -12.39 20.95 31.37
N VAL A 469 -13.31 21.33 30.46
CA VAL A 469 -14.73 21.51 30.80
C VAL A 469 -15.38 20.18 31.19
N LEU A 470 -15.08 19.10 30.50
CA LEU A 470 -15.62 17.78 30.85
C LEU A 470 -15.17 17.36 32.26
N ARG A 471 -13.90 17.54 32.60
CA ARG A 471 -13.38 17.21 33.95
C ARG A 471 -13.98 18.07 35.05
N GLU A 472 -14.20 19.34 34.75
CA GLU A 472 -14.71 20.32 35.72
C GLU A 472 -16.20 20.16 36.01
N ARG A 473 -17.02 19.91 34.96
CA ARG A 473 -18.46 20.07 35.03
C ARG A 473 -19.26 18.76 34.76
N PHE A 474 -18.61 17.68 34.36
CA PHE A 474 -19.27 16.45 34.02
C PHE A 474 -18.67 15.26 34.80
N THR A 475 -19.46 14.20 34.90
CA THR A 475 -19.04 12.90 35.45
C THR A 475 -19.15 11.85 34.35
N ALA A 476 -18.15 11.01 34.20
CA ALA A 476 -18.22 9.87 33.29
C ALA A 476 -19.13 8.81 33.91
N VAL A 477 -20.18 8.44 33.17
CA VAL A 477 -21.17 7.44 33.59
C VAL A 477 -21.03 6.11 32.84
N ALA A 478 -20.41 6.13 31.65
CA ALA A 478 -20.03 4.95 30.91
C ALA A 478 -18.70 5.17 30.20
N ASP A 479 -17.90 4.12 30.05
CA ASP A 479 -16.58 4.18 29.46
C ASP A 479 -16.20 2.85 28.81
N GLU A 480 -16.24 2.82 27.48
CA GLU A 480 -16.00 1.62 26.69
C GLU A 480 -14.80 1.80 25.77
N GLN A 481 -13.87 0.84 25.81
CA GLN A 481 -12.71 0.82 24.93
C GLN A 481 -12.86 -0.33 23.92
N VAL A 482 -12.92 0.03 22.63
CA VAL A 482 -13.11 -0.93 21.56
C VAL A 482 -12.02 -0.78 20.50
N ARG A 483 -11.20 -1.81 20.34
CA ARG A 483 -10.26 -1.96 19.22
C ARG A 483 -9.49 -0.67 18.89
N GLY A 484 -8.84 -0.07 19.88
CA GLY A 484 -7.99 1.10 19.69
C GLY A 484 -8.69 2.45 19.80
N ARG A 485 -10.01 2.46 19.96
CA ARG A 485 -10.82 3.65 20.24
C ARG A 485 -11.57 3.53 21.57
N ARG A 486 -12.11 4.66 22.00
CA ARG A 486 -12.82 4.78 23.28
C ARG A 486 -14.03 5.68 23.10
N VAL A 487 -15.15 5.27 23.69
CA VAL A 487 -16.35 6.10 23.84
C VAL A 487 -16.61 6.27 25.32
N THR A 488 -16.68 7.53 25.77
CA THR A 488 -17.01 7.86 27.16
C THR A 488 -18.28 8.70 27.16
N VAL A 489 -19.25 8.31 27.95
CA VAL A 489 -20.49 9.07 28.15
C VAL A 489 -20.32 9.94 29.40
N TYR A 490 -20.54 11.23 29.24
CA TYR A 490 -20.47 12.22 30.29
C TYR A 490 -21.84 12.80 30.59
N GLU A 491 -22.20 12.86 31.86
CA GLU A 491 -23.37 13.56 32.34
C GLU A 491 -22.98 14.78 33.20
N ARG A 492 -23.77 15.85 33.07
CA ARG A 492 -23.50 17.10 33.79
C ARG A 492 -23.67 16.89 35.29
N ARG A 493 -22.73 17.35 36.08
CA ARG A 493 -22.85 17.38 37.53
C ARG A 493 -24.00 18.31 37.91
N SER A 494 -24.90 17.84 38.79
CA SER A 494 -25.99 18.62 39.41
C SER A 494 -25.47 19.79 40.21
#